data_f770e4daec75464bcc7556d191682c77
#
_entry.id   f770e4daec75464bcc7556d191682c77
#
_cell.length_a   1.000
_cell.length_b   1.000
_cell.length_c   1.000
_cell.angle_alpha   90.00
_cell.angle_beta   90.00
_cell.angle_gamma   90.00
#
_symmetry.space_group_name_H-M   'P 1'
#
loop_
_entity.id
_entity.type
_entity.pdbx_description
1 polymer ?
#
loop_
_entity_poly.entity_id
_entity_poly.type
_entity_poly.pdbx_seq_one_letter_code
_entity_poly.pdbx_strand_id
1 'polypeptide(L)'
;MSMYSATSRTAELAQSVDEGAVLAARSPALPAWLLASGSALFASLAWIGFGLSCLLWEDLGDWSRTHELAIAAFVIAALILVAAPNARRLGRFGQGLQSRAPWLLALGLFFTLWEVATAKFAWLPLPFFPPPQAIIEVYTDDLPKLLVSVWASVKLQLGGYAIGAAAGFLTGVSIGWSRSVGYWVHPILRFIGPLPATAWLPFAFFTFPSSWSASTFLIALATGFPVTVLTWSGVASVSSAYYDVARTLGAKPSFLVLKVAIPAALPHVFVGLFMGLGSSFAVLVVAEMIGVKAGLGWYLQWAQGWAAYANMYAALIVMSLLCSGAITLLFRTRDRLLVWQKGVVKW
;
A
#
# COMPACT_ATOMS: atom_id res chain seq x y z
N MET A 1 20.47 -25.48 -62.37
CA MET A 1 20.37 -26.54 -61.38
C MET A 1 20.75 -26.13 -59.95
N SER A 2 20.61 -24.85 -59.60
CA SER A 2 21.08 -24.30 -58.32
C SER A 2 19.97 -23.67 -57.40
N MET A 3 18.73 -23.59 -57.86
CA MET A 3 17.66 -22.98 -57.05
C MET A 3 16.81 -23.98 -56.25
N TYR A 4 16.93 -25.26 -56.53
CA TYR A 4 16.11 -26.31 -55.85
C TYR A 4 16.76 -26.84 -54.55
N SER A 5 18.03 -26.57 -54.30
CA SER A 5 18.73 -27.00 -53.07
C SER A 5 18.61 -26.02 -51.88
N ALA A 6 18.23 -24.76 -52.12
CA ALA A 6 18.10 -23.77 -51.07
C ALA A 6 16.74 -23.85 -50.34
N THR A 7 15.67 -24.25 -51.08
CA THR A 7 14.33 -24.37 -50.51
C THR A 7 14.14 -25.60 -49.62
N SER A 8 14.89 -26.71 -49.87
CA SER A 8 14.81 -27.89 -49.03
C SER A 8 15.53 -27.67 -47.66
N ARG A 9 16.66 -26.97 -47.64
CA ARG A 9 17.37 -26.65 -46.41
C ARG A 9 16.65 -25.70 -45.48
N THR A 10 15.92 -24.73 -46.02
CA THR A 10 15.09 -23.82 -45.23
C THR A 10 13.85 -24.51 -44.64
N ALA A 11 13.28 -25.47 -45.33
CA ALA A 11 12.17 -26.31 -44.84
C ALA A 11 12.62 -27.27 -43.72
N GLU A 12 13.80 -27.88 -43.84
CA GLU A 12 14.36 -28.75 -42.80
C GLU A 12 14.75 -27.95 -41.53
N LEU A 13 15.29 -26.73 -41.68
CA LEU A 13 15.59 -25.84 -40.55
C LEU A 13 14.31 -25.35 -39.87
N ALA A 14 13.26 -25.04 -40.60
CA ALA A 14 11.98 -24.66 -40.04
C ALA A 14 11.31 -25.82 -39.26
N GLN A 15 11.40 -27.05 -39.78
CA GLN A 15 10.89 -28.25 -39.08
C GLN A 15 11.72 -28.55 -37.80
N SER A 16 13.04 -28.43 -37.83
CA SER A 16 13.88 -28.68 -36.66
C SER A 16 13.67 -27.62 -35.55
N VAL A 17 13.36 -26.37 -35.92
CA VAL A 17 12.99 -25.30 -34.95
C VAL A 17 11.62 -25.56 -34.33
N ASP A 18 10.67 -26.06 -35.11
CA ASP A 18 9.33 -26.39 -34.64
C ASP A 18 9.33 -27.65 -33.74
N GLU A 19 10.08 -28.66 -34.09
CA GLU A 19 10.29 -29.83 -33.22
C GLU A 19 11.05 -29.48 -31.92
N GLY A 20 12.05 -28.60 -31.99
CA GLY A 20 12.76 -28.09 -30.80
C GLY A 20 11.81 -27.28 -29.90
N ALA A 21 10.92 -26.47 -30.44
CA ALA A 21 9.91 -25.71 -29.71
C ALA A 21 8.84 -26.62 -29.08
N VAL A 22 8.44 -27.68 -29.78
CA VAL A 22 7.48 -28.70 -29.28
C VAL A 22 8.12 -29.58 -28.20
N LEU A 23 9.41 -29.88 -28.28
CA LEU A 23 10.13 -30.61 -27.23
C LEU A 23 10.42 -29.75 -26.01
N ALA A 24 10.71 -28.45 -26.17
CA ALA A 24 10.86 -27.52 -25.06
C ALA A 24 9.52 -27.26 -24.33
N ALA A 25 8.38 -27.35 -25.03
CA ALA A 25 7.04 -27.27 -24.42
C ALA A 25 6.61 -28.55 -23.69
N ARG A 26 7.35 -29.66 -23.81
CA ARG A 26 7.12 -30.95 -23.17
C ARG A 26 8.03 -31.27 -22.00
N SER A 27 8.75 -30.29 -21.43
CA SER A 27 9.31 -30.53 -20.10
C SER A 27 8.13 -30.83 -19.16
N PRO A 28 8.13 -31.95 -18.42
CA PRO A 28 7.03 -32.24 -17.51
C PRO A 28 7.01 -31.16 -16.43
N ALA A 29 6.22 -30.14 -16.63
CA ALA A 29 5.91 -29.19 -15.58
C ALA A 29 5.31 -30.03 -14.45
N LEU A 30 6.02 -30.11 -13.33
CA LEU A 30 5.52 -30.77 -12.15
C LEU A 30 4.10 -30.28 -11.90
N PRO A 31 3.12 -31.17 -11.69
CA PRO A 31 1.75 -30.78 -11.53
C PRO A 31 1.65 -29.71 -10.42
N ALA A 32 0.91 -28.65 -10.68
CA ALA A 32 0.83 -27.46 -9.83
C ALA A 32 0.49 -27.79 -8.35
N TRP A 33 -0.20 -28.91 -8.10
CA TRP A 33 -0.48 -29.38 -6.74
C TRP A 33 0.76 -29.96 -6.04
N LEU A 34 1.71 -30.58 -6.76
CA LEU A 34 2.98 -31.04 -6.19
C LEU A 34 3.89 -29.87 -5.83
N LEU A 35 3.98 -28.84 -6.67
CA LEU A 35 4.73 -27.63 -6.39
C LEU A 35 4.10 -26.85 -5.20
N ALA A 36 2.77 -26.79 -5.14
CA ALA A 36 2.05 -26.12 -4.06
C ALA A 36 2.14 -26.90 -2.73
N SER A 37 2.12 -28.23 -2.75
CA SER A 37 2.33 -29.06 -1.56
C SER A 37 3.76 -28.99 -1.06
N GLY A 38 4.74 -28.98 -1.98
CA GLY A 38 6.15 -28.82 -1.65
C GLY A 38 6.43 -27.46 -0.99
N SER A 39 5.94 -26.37 -1.55
CA SER A 39 6.12 -25.02 -0.99
C SER A 39 5.51 -24.87 0.41
N ALA A 40 4.37 -25.53 0.67
CA ALA A 40 3.75 -25.50 1.97
C ALA A 40 4.54 -26.28 3.04
N LEU A 41 5.14 -27.42 2.66
CA LEU A 41 6.04 -28.16 3.55
C LEU A 41 7.29 -27.33 3.89
N PHE A 42 7.93 -26.73 2.90
CA PHE A 42 9.08 -25.84 3.14
C PHE A 42 8.71 -24.62 3.97
N ALA A 43 7.52 -24.04 3.75
CA ALA A 43 7.02 -22.95 4.59
C ALA A 43 6.83 -23.40 6.05
N SER A 44 6.23 -24.57 6.29
CA SER A 44 6.07 -25.11 7.63
C SER A 44 7.43 -25.35 8.30
N LEU A 45 8.41 -25.94 7.57
CA LEU A 45 9.76 -26.16 8.08
C LEU A 45 10.48 -24.85 8.42
N ALA A 46 10.31 -23.81 7.61
CA ALA A 46 10.91 -22.49 7.89
C ALA A 46 10.34 -21.88 9.20
N TRP A 47 9.02 -21.99 9.43
CA TRP A 47 8.40 -21.51 10.67
C TRP A 47 8.75 -22.37 11.88
N ILE A 48 8.92 -23.70 11.71
CA ILE A 48 9.46 -24.57 12.77
C ILE A 48 10.90 -24.16 13.08
N GLY A 49 11.75 -23.96 12.05
CA GLY A 49 13.13 -23.50 12.22
C GLY A 49 13.20 -22.17 12.97
N PHE A 50 12.32 -21.22 12.66
CA PHE A 50 12.20 -19.96 13.38
C PHE A 50 11.82 -20.19 14.87
N GLY A 51 10.79 -20.98 15.16
CA GLY A 51 10.40 -21.31 16.53
C GLY A 51 11.50 -22.03 17.32
N LEU A 52 12.23 -22.95 16.68
CA LEU A 52 13.36 -23.63 17.29
C LEU A 52 14.54 -22.69 17.54
N SER A 53 14.83 -21.74 16.63
CA SER A 53 15.90 -20.74 16.86
C SER A 53 15.59 -19.85 18.06
N CYS A 54 14.30 -19.51 18.30
CA CYS A 54 13.90 -18.76 19.48
C CYS A 54 14.09 -19.56 20.79
N LEU A 55 13.84 -20.88 20.80
CA LEU A 55 13.84 -21.68 22.04
C LEU A 55 15.16 -22.36 22.36
N LEU A 56 15.88 -22.85 21.34
CA LEU A 56 17.08 -23.69 21.56
C LEU A 56 18.38 -22.89 21.56
N TRP A 57 18.35 -21.68 21.05
CA TRP A 57 19.51 -20.83 20.94
C TRP A 57 19.39 -19.66 21.92
N GLU A 58 20.37 -19.48 22.79
CA GLU A 58 20.37 -18.39 23.78
C GLU A 58 20.39 -17.02 23.12
N ASP A 59 19.58 -16.13 23.65
CA ASP A 59 19.51 -14.73 23.23
C ASP A 59 20.67 -13.93 23.84
N LEU A 60 21.16 -12.91 23.14
CA LEU A 60 22.16 -11.97 23.67
C LEU A 60 21.57 -10.99 24.67
N GLY A 61 20.26 -10.85 24.72
CA GLY A 61 19.53 -10.00 25.66
C GLY A 61 18.38 -10.74 26.30
N ASP A 62 17.82 -10.16 27.34
CA ASP A 62 16.68 -10.71 28.06
C ASP A 62 15.38 -10.09 27.55
N TRP A 63 14.60 -10.88 26.78
CA TRP A 63 13.30 -10.49 26.24
C TRP A 63 12.21 -11.39 26.78
N SER A 64 11.18 -10.78 27.37
CA SER A 64 10.11 -11.48 28.07
C SER A 64 9.18 -12.29 27.12
N ARG A 65 9.13 -11.94 25.82
CA ARG A 65 8.17 -12.48 24.85
C ARG A 65 8.74 -13.49 23.85
N THR A 66 9.95 -14.00 24.09
CA THR A 66 10.59 -15.00 23.22
C THR A 66 9.77 -16.32 23.14
N HIS A 67 9.21 -16.76 24.28
CA HIS A 67 8.37 -17.97 24.31
C HIS A 67 7.07 -17.82 23.54
N GLU A 68 6.38 -16.69 23.69
CA GLU A 68 5.13 -16.40 22.97
C GLU A 68 5.36 -16.32 21.47
N LEU A 69 6.49 -15.73 21.05
CA LEU A 69 6.88 -15.67 19.65
C LEU A 69 7.14 -17.06 19.08
N ALA A 70 7.85 -17.92 19.80
CA ALA A 70 8.08 -19.31 19.42
C ALA A 70 6.78 -20.09 19.29
N ILE A 71 5.87 -19.95 20.26
CA ILE A 71 4.54 -20.60 20.22
C ILE A 71 3.76 -20.12 18.97
N ALA A 72 3.76 -18.83 18.70
CA ALA A 72 3.10 -18.29 17.51
C ALA A 72 3.68 -18.88 16.22
N ALA A 73 5.00 -19.02 16.13
CA ALA A 73 5.68 -19.65 15.00
C ALA A 73 5.24 -21.13 14.82
N PHE A 74 5.20 -21.91 15.90
CA PHE A 74 4.75 -23.31 15.83
C PHE A 74 3.27 -23.43 15.48
N VAL A 75 2.41 -22.53 15.96
CA VAL A 75 1.00 -22.48 15.58
C VAL A 75 0.85 -22.19 14.08
N ILE A 76 1.60 -21.23 13.55
CA ILE A 76 1.60 -20.94 12.11
C ILE A 76 2.08 -22.15 11.31
N ALA A 77 3.17 -22.79 11.74
CA ALA A 77 3.69 -23.99 11.11
C ALA A 77 2.67 -25.13 11.09
N ALA A 78 2.01 -25.38 12.22
CA ALA A 78 0.96 -26.41 12.36
C ALA A 78 -0.25 -26.11 11.45
N LEU A 79 -0.70 -24.86 11.41
CA LEU A 79 -1.78 -24.44 10.53
C LEU A 79 -1.43 -24.68 9.05
N ILE A 80 -0.21 -24.35 8.63
CA ILE A 80 0.26 -24.60 7.27
C ILE A 80 0.30 -26.11 7.00
N LEU A 81 0.87 -26.89 7.91
CA LEU A 81 1.06 -28.34 7.77
C LEU A 81 -0.28 -29.08 7.68
N VAL A 82 -1.27 -28.68 8.46
CA VAL A 82 -2.61 -29.29 8.48
C VAL A 82 -3.48 -28.81 7.32
N ALA A 83 -3.43 -27.52 7.01
CA ALA A 83 -4.32 -26.93 6.01
C ALA A 83 -3.87 -27.23 4.56
N ALA A 84 -2.58 -27.33 4.28
CA ALA A 84 -2.09 -27.54 2.93
C ALA A 84 -2.54 -28.87 2.30
N PRO A 85 -2.39 -30.05 2.94
CA PRO A 85 -2.88 -31.31 2.39
C PRO A 85 -4.41 -31.39 2.37
N ASN A 86 -5.10 -30.69 3.27
CA ASN A 86 -6.54 -30.66 3.37
C ASN A 86 -7.19 -29.47 2.61
N ALA A 87 -6.45 -28.82 1.74
CA ALA A 87 -6.91 -27.60 1.05
C ALA A 87 -8.27 -27.75 0.35
N ARG A 88 -8.56 -28.92 -0.23
CA ARG A 88 -9.85 -29.22 -0.88
C ARG A 88 -11.00 -29.31 0.14
N ARG A 89 -10.75 -29.90 1.33
CA ARG A 89 -11.76 -30.06 2.40
C ARG A 89 -12.04 -28.75 3.11
N LEU A 90 -11.02 -27.91 3.29
CA LEU A 90 -11.10 -26.58 3.91
C LEU A 90 -11.61 -25.47 2.95
N GLY A 91 -11.95 -25.82 1.71
CA GLY A 91 -12.53 -24.91 0.75
C GLY A 91 -11.66 -23.69 0.45
N ARG A 92 -12.27 -22.48 0.47
CA ARG A 92 -11.57 -21.23 0.15
C ARG A 92 -10.40 -20.90 1.07
N PHE A 93 -10.48 -21.29 2.34
CA PHE A 93 -9.41 -21.04 3.32
C PHE A 93 -8.16 -21.87 3.00
N GLY A 94 -8.31 -23.18 2.80
CA GLY A 94 -7.20 -24.07 2.49
C GLY A 94 -6.55 -23.73 1.14
N GLN A 95 -7.36 -23.43 0.12
CA GLN A 95 -6.85 -22.99 -1.18
C GLN A 95 -6.11 -21.66 -1.10
N GLY A 96 -6.61 -20.70 -0.31
CA GLY A 96 -5.97 -19.43 -0.06
C GLY A 96 -4.62 -19.57 0.65
N LEU A 97 -4.53 -20.48 1.62
CA LEU A 97 -3.27 -20.75 2.33
C LEU A 97 -2.26 -21.44 1.41
N GLN A 98 -2.68 -22.39 0.62
CA GLN A 98 -1.85 -23.11 -0.33
C GLN A 98 -1.28 -22.18 -1.42
N SER A 99 -2.10 -21.28 -1.97
CA SER A 99 -1.66 -20.30 -2.96
C SER A 99 -0.67 -19.27 -2.41
N ARG A 100 -0.70 -19.02 -1.10
CA ARG A 100 0.20 -18.09 -0.39
C ARG A 100 1.40 -18.78 0.24
N ALA A 101 1.54 -20.09 0.12
CA ALA A 101 2.64 -20.86 0.73
C ALA A 101 4.05 -20.32 0.38
N PRO A 102 4.35 -19.88 -0.87
CA PRO A 102 5.64 -19.25 -1.17
C PRO A 102 5.92 -17.97 -0.37
N TRP A 103 4.90 -17.15 -0.15
CA TRP A 103 5.00 -15.96 0.70
C TRP A 103 5.20 -16.30 2.17
N LEU A 104 4.52 -17.35 2.68
CA LEU A 104 4.71 -17.83 4.04
C LEU A 104 6.10 -18.42 4.25
N LEU A 105 6.66 -19.10 3.24
CA LEU A 105 8.06 -19.54 3.26
C LEU A 105 9.01 -18.34 3.35
N ALA A 106 8.84 -17.35 2.47
CA ALA A 106 9.68 -16.16 2.47
C ALA A 106 9.61 -15.40 3.81
N LEU A 107 8.41 -15.30 4.42
CA LEU A 107 8.24 -14.70 5.74
C LEU A 107 8.93 -15.51 6.84
N GLY A 108 8.78 -16.85 6.85
CA GLY A 108 9.43 -17.70 7.84
C GLY A 108 10.97 -17.58 7.77
N LEU A 109 11.54 -17.58 6.57
CA LEU A 109 12.97 -17.35 6.35
C LEU A 109 13.40 -15.94 6.77
N PHE A 110 12.59 -14.92 6.45
CA PHE A 110 12.86 -13.54 6.86
C PHE A 110 12.90 -13.39 8.38
N PHE A 111 11.91 -13.93 9.09
CA PHE A 111 11.89 -13.87 10.56
C PHE A 111 13.03 -14.67 11.19
N THR A 112 13.37 -15.83 10.63
CA THR A 112 14.56 -16.60 11.10
C THR A 112 15.84 -15.80 10.90
N LEU A 113 16.03 -15.20 9.71
CA LEU A 113 17.21 -14.38 9.44
C LEU A 113 17.28 -13.15 10.35
N TRP A 114 16.13 -12.48 10.55
CA TRP A 114 16.07 -11.31 11.43
C TRP A 114 16.40 -11.67 12.86
N GLU A 115 15.81 -12.73 13.41
CA GLU A 115 16.08 -13.22 14.76
C GLU A 115 17.56 -13.56 14.94
N VAL A 116 18.12 -14.36 14.01
CA VAL A 116 19.52 -14.79 14.07
C VAL A 116 20.47 -13.59 13.95
N ALA A 117 20.18 -12.64 13.07
CA ALA A 117 21.04 -11.49 12.84
C ALA A 117 21.02 -10.47 14.00
N THR A 118 19.92 -10.39 14.76
CA THR A 118 19.72 -9.41 15.85
C THR A 118 19.90 -10.04 17.22
N ALA A 119 19.10 -11.07 17.55
CA ALA A 119 19.05 -11.64 18.90
C ALA A 119 20.19 -12.61 19.20
N LYS A 120 20.76 -13.31 18.18
CA LYS A 120 21.74 -14.40 18.40
C LYS A 120 23.17 -13.98 18.11
N PHE A 121 23.41 -13.27 17.01
CA PHE A 121 24.79 -12.90 16.61
C PHE A 121 25.11 -11.43 16.70
N ALA A 122 24.12 -10.54 16.92
CA ALA A 122 24.29 -9.10 16.86
C ALA A 122 25.02 -8.59 15.61
N TRP A 123 24.83 -9.26 14.46
CA TRP A 123 25.31 -8.75 13.16
C TRP A 123 24.70 -7.39 12.85
N LEU A 124 23.45 -7.20 13.29
CA LEU A 124 22.78 -5.92 13.33
C LEU A 124 22.78 -5.45 14.78
N PRO A 125 23.52 -4.35 15.11
CA PRO A 125 23.78 -3.99 16.48
C PRO A 125 22.55 -3.47 17.20
N LEU A 126 22.40 -3.92 18.44
CA LEU A 126 21.45 -3.34 19.39
C LEU A 126 21.97 -1.96 19.86
N PRO A 127 21.09 -1.03 20.17
CA PRO A 127 19.63 -1.08 20.15
C PRO A 127 18.98 -0.73 18.81
N PHE A 128 19.78 -0.41 17.77
CA PHE A 128 19.29 0.13 16.49
C PHE A 128 18.40 -0.85 15.71
N PHE A 129 18.70 -2.13 15.82
CA PHE A 129 17.97 -3.20 15.13
C PHE A 129 17.37 -4.16 16.17
N PRO A 130 16.18 -3.85 16.71
CA PRO A 130 15.54 -4.70 17.71
C PRO A 130 15.12 -6.03 17.09
N PRO A 131 15.18 -7.14 17.86
CA PRO A 131 14.67 -8.42 17.43
C PRO A 131 13.13 -8.45 17.43
N PRO A 132 12.50 -9.44 16.76
CA PRO A 132 11.05 -9.52 16.66
C PRO A 132 10.33 -9.54 18.01
N GLN A 133 10.87 -10.25 19.04
CA GLN A 133 10.29 -10.31 20.37
C GLN A 133 10.22 -8.95 21.08
N ALA A 134 11.21 -8.09 20.88
CA ALA A 134 11.19 -6.73 21.44
C ALA A 134 10.05 -5.88 20.88
N ILE A 135 9.65 -6.11 19.62
CA ILE A 135 8.50 -5.43 19.02
C ILE A 135 7.17 -5.96 19.60
N ILE A 136 7.11 -7.27 19.88
CA ILE A 136 5.93 -7.86 20.53
C ILE A 136 5.76 -7.33 21.96
N GLU A 137 6.84 -7.13 22.70
CA GLU A 137 6.82 -6.48 24.01
C GLU A 137 6.15 -5.11 23.93
N VAL A 138 6.48 -4.27 22.95
CA VAL A 138 5.85 -2.96 22.77
C VAL A 138 4.34 -3.10 22.57
N TYR A 139 3.89 -4.08 21.78
CA TYR A 139 2.46 -4.29 21.56
C TYR A 139 1.71 -4.83 22.77
N THR A 140 2.39 -5.42 23.74
CA THR A 140 1.76 -5.90 24.97
C THR A 140 1.84 -4.88 26.09
N ASP A 141 2.98 -4.22 26.25
CA ASP A 141 3.29 -3.43 27.43
C ASP A 141 2.97 -1.94 27.23
N ASP A 142 3.14 -1.40 26.00
CA ASP A 142 2.89 0.01 25.68
C ASP A 142 1.62 0.20 24.79
N LEU A 143 0.76 -0.82 24.70
CA LEU A 143 -0.45 -0.82 23.87
C LEU A 143 -1.37 0.39 24.12
N PRO A 144 -1.67 0.83 25.36
CA PRO A 144 -2.56 1.95 25.60
C PRO A 144 -2.05 3.24 24.97
N LYS A 145 -0.74 3.53 25.12
CA LYS A 145 -0.11 4.73 24.55
C LYS A 145 -0.07 4.68 23.02
N LEU A 146 0.23 3.50 22.47
CA LEU A 146 0.20 3.28 21.03
C LEU A 146 -1.21 3.48 20.45
N LEU A 147 -2.26 2.97 21.09
CA LEU A 147 -3.66 3.15 20.66
C LEU A 147 -4.11 4.62 20.72
N VAL A 148 -3.73 5.35 21.76
CA VAL A 148 -4.00 6.80 21.85
C VAL A 148 -3.33 7.52 20.67
N SER A 149 -2.09 7.16 20.34
CA SER A 149 -1.35 7.72 19.20
C SER A 149 -2.02 7.37 17.87
N VAL A 150 -2.44 6.13 17.67
CA VAL A 150 -3.21 5.67 16.50
C VAL A 150 -4.47 6.51 16.32
N TRP A 151 -5.24 6.67 17.40
CA TRP A 151 -6.50 7.41 17.34
C TRP A 151 -6.30 8.89 17.02
N ALA A 152 -5.24 9.51 17.56
CA ALA A 152 -4.88 10.89 17.24
C ALA A 152 -4.51 11.05 15.76
N SER A 153 -3.64 10.18 15.22
CA SER A 153 -3.26 10.18 13.80
C SER A 153 -4.46 9.95 12.88
N VAL A 154 -5.33 9.00 13.21
CA VAL A 154 -6.54 8.71 12.40
C VAL A 154 -7.46 9.93 12.33
N LYS A 155 -7.70 10.61 13.47
CA LYS A 155 -8.54 11.82 13.47
C LYS A 155 -7.92 12.94 12.63
N LEU A 156 -6.63 13.17 12.77
CA LEU A 156 -5.93 14.23 12.04
C LEU A 156 -5.89 13.93 10.54
N GLN A 157 -5.55 12.69 10.17
CA GLN A 157 -5.53 12.22 8.79
C GLN A 157 -6.90 12.34 8.12
N LEU A 158 -7.96 11.83 8.76
CA LEU A 158 -9.31 11.88 8.19
C LEU A 158 -9.79 13.31 7.98
N GLY A 159 -9.57 14.20 8.97
CA GLY A 159 -9.95 15.60 8.88
C GLY A 159 -9.24 16.33 7.73
N GLY A 160 -7.91 16.26 7.72
CA GLY A 160 -7.10 16.92 6.69
C GLY A 160 -7.35 16.34 5.29
N TYR A 161 -7.41 15.01 5.18
CA TYR A 161 -7.68 14.34 3.93
C TYR A 161 -9.07 14.68 3.35
N ALA A 162 -10.12 14.66 4.19
CA ALA A 162 -11.47 15.00 3.76
C ALA A 162 -11.57 16.44 3.25
N ILE A 163 -10.97 17.40 3.97
CA ILE A 163 -10.93 18.81 3.57
C ILE A 163 -10.16 18.96 2.25
N GLY A 164 -8.97 18.37 2.15
CA GLY A 164 -8.15 18.44 0.94
C GLY A 164 -8.82 17.78 -0.27
N ALA A 165 -9.44 16.60 -0.08
CA ALA A 165 -10.17 15.90 -1.11
C ALA A 165 -11.39 16.71 -1.62
N ALA A 166 -12.18 17.28 -0.71
CA ALA A 166 -13.33 18.10 -1.08
C ALA A 166 -12.91 19.39 -1.79
N ALA A 167 -11.94 20.13 -1.24
CA ALA A 167 -11.41 21.34 -1.86
C ALA A 167 -10.78 21.06 -3.23
N GLY A 168 -9.97 20.00 -3.32
CA GLY A 168 -9.32 19.60 -4.56
C GLY A 168 -10.32 19.15 -5.63
N PHE A 169 -11.34 18.39 -5.24
CA PHE A 169 -12.40 17.98 -6.15
C PHE A 169 -13.18 19.17 -6.69
N LEU A 170 -13.66 20.07 -5.81
CA LEU A 170 -14.42 21.25 -6.21
C LEU A 170 -13.60 22.18 -7.11
N THR A 171 -12.35 22.43 -6.75
CA THR A 171 -11.44 23.25 -7.55
C THR A 171 -11.16 22.60 -8.91
N GLY A 172 -10.87 21.29 -8.94
CA GLY A 172 -10.59 20.55 -10.17
C GLY A 172 -11.78 20.53 -11.13
N VAL A 173 -13.01 20.30 -10.63
CA VAL A 173 -14.24 20.40 -11.43
C VAL A 173 -14.41 21.82 -11.97
N SER A 174 -14.22 22.84 -11.12
CA SER A 174 -14.39 24.24 -11.51
C SER A 174 -13.43 24.67 -12.61
N ILE A 175 -12.15 24.26 -12.54
CA ILE A 175 -11.13 24.52 -13.56
C ILE A 175 -11.45 23.75 -14.84
N GLY A 176 -11.84 22.50 -14.74
CA GLY A 176 -12.14 21.65 -15.89
C GLY A 176 -13.37 22.11 -16.67
N TRP A 177 -14.34 22.71 -15.97
CA TRP A 177 -15.56 23.19 -16.59
C TRP A 177 -15.47 24.63 -17.11
N SER A 178 -14.80 25.54 -16.39
CA SER A 178 -14.79 26.98 -16.65
C SER A 178 -13.42 27.49 -17.05
N ARG A 179 -13.28 27.97 -18.27
CA ARG A 179 -12.03 28.61 -18.75
C ARG A 179 -11.64 29.83 -17.92
N SER A 180 -12.62 30.61 -17.45
CA SER A 180 -12.37 31.79 -16.62
C SER A 180 -11.79 31.41 -15.25
N VAL A 181 -12.32 30.37 -14.60
CA VAL A 181 -11.76 29.85 -13.35
C VAL A 181 -10.36 29.29 -13.59
N GLY A 182 -10.17 28.54 -14.68
CA GLY A 182 -8.86 28.02 -15.07
C GLY A 182 -7.82 29.12 -15.25
N TYR A 183 -8.17 30.23 -15.87
CA TYR A 183 -7.27 31.38 -16.07
C TYR A 183 -6.64 31.89 -14.76
N TRP A 184 -7.46 32.00 -13.70
CA TRP A 184 -6.98 32.48 -12.40
C TRP A 184 -6.31 31.41 -11.55
N VAL A 185 -6.76 30.17 -11.62
CA VAL A 185 -6.28 29.11 -10.73
C VAL A 185 -5.01 28.40 -11.26
N HIS A 186 -4.83 28.29 -12.58
CA HIS A 186 -3.63 27.66 -13.15
C HIS A 186 -2.31 28.28 -12.70
N PRO A 187 -2.14 29.62 -12.66
CA PRO A 187 -0.90 30.21 -12.16
C PRO A 187 -0.61 29.82 -10.70
N ILE A 188 -1.66 29.77 -9.85
CA ILE A 188 -1.54 29.37 -8.45
C ILE A 188 -1.08 27.90 -8.35
N LEU A 189 -1.69 27.00 -9.13
CA LEU A 189 -1.30 25.58 -9.14
C LEU A 189 0.14 25.38 -9.64
N ARG A 190 0.59 26.17 -10.62
CA ARG A 190 1.96 26.13 -11.10
C ARG A 190 2.97 26.62 -10.07
N PHE A 191 2.58 27.55 -9.22
CA PHE A 191 3.43 28.07 -8.15
C PHE A 191 3.50 27.08 -6.96
N ILE A 192 2.36 26.54 -6.53
CA ILE A 192 2.27 25.65 -5.37
C ILE A 192 2.76 24.23 -5.70
N GLY A 193 2.48 23.76 -6.92
CA GLY A 193 2.70 22.36 -7.30
C GLY A 193 4.11 21.81 -7.13
N PRO A 194 5.17 22.52 -7.54
CA PRO A 194 6.54 22.05 -7.38
C PRO A 194 7.02 21.98 -5.93
N LEU A 195 6.35 22.69 -5.01
CA LEU A 195 6.75 22.72 -3.61
C LEU A 195 6.11 21.55 -2.85
N PRO A 196 6.92 20.69 -2.19
CA PRO A 196 6.38 19.65 -1.32
C PRO A 196 5.60 20.30 -0.16
N ALA A 197 4.47 19.70 0.22
CA ALA A 197 3.63 20.26 1.29
C ALA A 197 4.38 20.43 2.62
N THR A 198 5.42 19.61 2.86
CA THR A 198 6.32 19.76 4.03
C THR A 198 7.13 21.06 4.03
N ALA A 199 7.40 21.66 2.88
CA ALA A 199 8.10 22.95 2.82
C ALA A 199 7.26 24.10 3.41
N TRP A 200 5.94 23.93 3.51
CA TRP A 200 5.01 24.89 4.10
C TRP A 200 4.91 24.77 5.63
N LEU A 201 5.62 23.82 6.27
CA LEU A 201 5.58 23.63 7.72
C LEU A 201 5.82 24.93 8.53
N PRO A 202 6.92 25.70 8.31
CA PRO A 202 7.17 26.89 9.09
C PRO A 202 6.05 27.91 8.94
N PHE A 203 5.56 28.10 7.70
CA PHE A 203 4.46 29.00 7.42
C PHE A 203 3.17 28.57 8.12
N ALA A 204 2.82 27.28 8.05
CA ALA A 204 1.60 26.76 8.66
C ALA A 204 1.62 26.91 10.17
N PHE A 205 2.71 26.52 10.85
CA PHE A 205 2.81 26.63 12.30
C PHE A 205 2.89 28.06 12.81
N PHE A 206 3.34 29.00 11.98
CA PHE A 206 3.33 30.42 12.31
C PHE A 206 1.95 31.07 12.12
N THR A 207 1.21 30.65 11.06
CA THR A 207 -0.02 31.34 10.65
C THR A 207 -1.26 30.83 11.38
N PHE A 208 -1.32 29.52 11.66
CA PHE A 208 -2.50 28.90 12.25
C PHE A 208 -2.49 28.97 13.78
N PRO A 209 -3.68 29.11 14.42
CA PRO A 209 -3.78 29.32 15.87
C PRO A 209 -3.42 28.10 16.71
N SER A 210 -3.35 26.92 16.12
CA SER A 210 -3.00 25.68 16.81
C SER A 210 -2.22 24.73 15.91
N SER A 211 -1.37 23.90 16.53
CA SER A 211 -0.64 22.85 15.83
C SER A 211 -1.59 21.88 15.11
N TRP A 212 -2.75 21.61 15.67
CA TRP A 212 -3.76 20.78 15.05
C TRP A 212 -4.25 21.37 13.73
N SER A 213 -4.63 22.65 13.71
CA SER A 213 -5.10 23.34 12.52
C SER A 213 -4.01 23.49 11.46
N ALA A 214 -2.77 23.78 11.89
CA ALA A 214 -1.61 23.81 10.99
C ALA A 214 -1.37 22.45 10.32
N SER A 215 -1.37 21.36 11.09
CA SER A 215 -1.21 20.00 10.57
C SER A 215 -2.36 19.61 9.66
N THR A 216 -3.61 19.95 10.02
CA THR A 216 -4.79 19.73 9.17
C THR A 216 -4.66 20.44 7.83
N PHE A 217 -4.20 21.70 7.82
CA PHE A 217 -3.94 22.45 6.59
C PHE A 217 -2.88 21.78 5.71
N LEU A 218 -1.77 21.34 6.29
CA LEU A 218 -0.69 20.69 5.54
C LEU A 218 -1.13 19.37 4.90
N ILE A 219 -1.89 18.55 5.64
CA ILE A 219 -2.48 17.31 5.13
C ILE A 219 -3.48 17.61 4.01
N ALA A 220 -4.32 18.65 4.21
CA ALA A 220 -5.27 19.09 3.20
C ALA A 220 -4.58 19.61 1.93
N LEU A 221 -3.48 20.34 2.07
CA LEU A 221 -2.68 20.81 0.93
C LEU A 221 -2.06 19.64 0.16
N ALA A 222 -1.46 18.67 0.87
CA ALA A 222 -0.86 17.48 0.27
C ALA A 222 -1.87 16.61 -0.47
N THR A 223 -3.10 16.55 0.04
CA THR A 223 -4.20 15.82 -0.60
C THR A 223 -4.81 16.62 -1.75
N GLY A 224 -5.05 17.90 -1.52
CA GLY A 224 -5.81 18.76 -2.43
C GLY A 224 -5.15 18.96 -3.79
N PHE A 225 -3.83 19.08 -3.83
CA PHE A 225 -3.11 19.31 -5.07
C PHE A 225 -3.27 18.15 -6.09
N PRO A 226 -2.93 16.89 -5.77
CA PRO A 226 -3.13 15.79 -6.72
C PRO A 226 -4.60 15.57 -7.08
N VAL A 227 -5.51 15.74 -6.11
CA VAL A 227 -6.96 15.64 -6.38
C VAL A 227 -7.42 16.72 -7.35
N THR A 228 -6.97 17.97 -7.19
CA THR A 228 -7.29 19.08 -8.10
C THR A 228 -6.83 18.78 -9.52
N VAL A 229 -5.56 18.42 -9.68
CA VAL A 229 -4.96 18.22 -11.01
C VAL A 229 -5.61 17.05 -11.74
N LEU A 230 -5.82 15.94 -11.06
CA LEU A 230 -6.40 14.75 -11.69
C LEU A 230 -7.90 14.88 -11.93
N THR A 231 -8.64 15.57 -11.04
CA THR A 231 -10.04 15.89 -11.29
C THR A 231 -10.19 16.83 -12.49
N TRP A 232 -9.38 17.89 -12.56
CA TRP A 232 -9.35 18.77 -13.71
C TRP A 232 -9.04 18.02 -15.00
N SER A 233 -7.97 17.22 -15.02
CA SER A 233 -7.61 16.38 -16.17
C SER A 233 -8.76 15.46 -16.59
N GLY A 234 -9.44 14.83 -15.61
CA GLY A 234 -10.59 13.97 -15.86
C GLY A 234 -11.75 14.71 -16.50
N VAL A 235 -12.11 15.88 -15.97
CA VAL A 235 -13.21 16.70 -16.56
C VAL A 235 -12.86 17.21 -17.95
N ALA A 236 -11.60 17.65 -18.16
CA ALA A 236 -11.15 18.14 -19.45
C ALA A 236 -11.04 17.04 -20.53
N SER A 237 -10.86 15.78 -20.14
CA SER A 237 -10.76 14.64 -21.06
C SER A 237 -12.11 14.09 -21.55
N VAL A 238 -13.23 14.58 -21.02
CA VAL A 238 -14.57 14.11 -21.41
C VAL A 238 -14.86 14.51 -22.86
N SER A 239 -15.21 13.55 -23.71
CA SER A 239 -15.51 13.79 -25.12
C SER A 239 -16.68 14.77 -25.31
N SER A 240 -16.52 15.74 -26.23
CA SER A 240 -17.57 16.68 -26.61
C SER A 240 -18.85 15.99 -27.07
N ALA A 241 -18.75 14.81 -27.69
CA ALA A 241 -19.90 14.04 -28.15
C ALA A 241 -20.93 13.76 -27.03
N TYR A 242 -20.48 13.48 -25.81
CA TYR A 242 -21.40 13.28 -24.67
C TYR A 242 -22.17 14.56 -24.33
N TYR A 243 -21.51 15.70 -24.41
CA TYR A 243 -22.17 17.00 -24.14
C TYR A 243 -23.15 17.35 -25.27
N ASP A 244 -22.81 17.06 -26.51
CA ASP A 244 -23.66 17.37 -27.66
C ASP A 244 -24.93 16.53 -27.67
N VAL A 245 -24.84 15.22 -27.39
CA VAL A 245 -26.00 14.34 -27.22
C VAL A 245 -26.90 14.84 -26.07
N ALA A 246 -26.31 15.19 -24.94
CA ALA A 246 -27.11 15.68 -23.82
C ALA A 246 -27.78 17.02 -24.11
N ARG A 247 -27.12 17.94 -24.85
CA ARG A 247 -27.71 19.22 -25.28
C ARG A 247 -28.85 19.06 -26.26
N THR A 248 -28.74 18.15 -27.22
CA THR A 248 -29.84 17.85 -28.16
C THR A 248 -31.08 17.32 -27.46
N LEU A 249 -30.92 16.68 -26.28
CA LEU A 249 -31.98 16.23 -25.40
C LEU A 249 -32.47 17.34 -24.44
N GLY A 250 -32.02 18.59 -24.60
CA GLY A 250 -32.46 19.73 -23.79
C GLY A 250 -31.80 19.85 -22.40
N ALA A 251 -30.62 19.20 -22.20
CA ALA A 251 -29.93 19.26 -20.91
C ALA A 251 -29.41 20.66 -20.57
N LYS A 252 -29.69 21.10 -19.33
CA LYS A 252 -29.20 22.38 -18.79
C LYS A 252 -27.71 22.27 -18.41
N PRO A 253 -26.95 23.39 -18.35
CA PRO A 253 -25.52 23.38 -17.97
C PRO A 253 -25.22 22.64 -16.66
N SER A 254 -26.05 22.79 -15.63
CA SER A 254 -25.88 22.08 -14.37
C SER A 254 -26.01 20.56 -14.52
N PHE A 255 -26.90 20.09 -15.40
CA PHE A 255 -27.02 18.67 -15.72
C PHE A 255 -25.75 18.15 -16.40
N LEU A 256 -25.16 18.92 -17.32
CA LEU A 256 -23.92 18.54 -18.01
C LEU A 256 -22.77 18.36 -17.03
N VAL A 257 -22.64 19.24 -16.02
CA VAL A 257 -21.61 19.10 -14.98
C VAL A 257 -21.88 17.88 -14.11
N LEU A 258 -23.08 17.81 -13.49
CA LEU A 258 -23.36 16.85 -12.43
C LEU A 258 -23.61 15.43 -12.95
N LYS A 259 -24.20 15.30 -14.14
CA LYS A 259 -24.61 13.99 -14.68
C LYS A 259 -23.77 13.47 -15.86
N VAL A 260 -22.92 14.33 -16.45
CA VAL A 260 -22.04 13.94 -17.54
C VAL A 260 -20.58 14.09 -17.15
N ALA A 261 -20.13 15.31 -16.84
CA ALA A 261 -18.72 15.59 -16.60
C ALA A 261 -18.17 14.87 -15.36
N ILE A 262 -18.81 15.03 -14.22
CA ILE A 262 -18.36 14.43 -12.94
C ILE A 262 -18.37 12.89 -13.01
N PRO A 263 -19.44 12.19 -13.42
CA PRO A 263 -19.41 10.73 -13.52
C PRO A 263 -18.35 10.21 -14.48
N ALA A 264 -18.15 10.87 -15.62
CA ALA A 264 -17.11 10.49 -16.58
C ALA A 264 -15.68 10.72 -16.04
N ALA A 265 -15.48 11.75 -15.20
CA ALA A 265 -14.19 12.07 -14.59
C ALA A 265 -13.88 11.24 -13.34
N LEU A 266 -14.85 10.55 -12.73
CA LEU A 266 -14.66 9.81 -11.47
C LEU A 266 -13.44 8.89 -11.43
N PRO A 267 -13.07 8.16 -12.50
CA PRO A 267 -11.87 7.34 -12.51
C PRO A 267 -10.60 8.15 -12.19
N HIS A 268 -10.47 9.32 -12.80
CA HIS A 268 -9.34 10.24 -12.59
C HIS A 268 -9.39 10.82 -11.16
N VAL A 269 -10.58 11.13 -10.64
CA VAL A 269 -10.76 11.57 -9.25
C VAL A 269 -10.23 10.53 -8.27
N PHE A 270 -10.54 9.24 -8.49
CA PHE A 270 -10.04 8.17 -7.62
C PHE A 270 -8.53 7.99 -7.70
N VAL A 271 -7.92 8.20 -8.85
CA VAL A 271 -6.45 8.24 -8.97
C VAL A 271 -5.90 9.42 -8.16
N GLY A 272 -6.53 10.59 -8.25
CA GLY A 272 -6.18 11.77 -7.45
C GLY A 272 -6.27 11.52 -5.94
N LEU A 273 -7.36 10.90 -5.50
CA LEU A 273 -7.57 10.52 -4.12
C LEU A 273 -6.50 9.53 -3.62
N PHE A 274 -6.14 8.55 -4.43
CA PHE A 274 -5.07 7.60 -4.10
C PHE A 274 -3.70 8.28 -3.97
N MET A 275 -3.32 9.12 -4.94
CA MET A 275 -2.05 9.88 -4.86
C MET A 275 -2.05 10.85 -3.69
N GLY A 276 -3.17 11.53 -3.44
CA GLY A 276 -3.36 12.43 -2.31
C GLY A 276 -3.28 11.71 -0.97
N LEU A 277 -3.78 10.47 -0.89
CA LEU A 277 -3.68 9.66 0.32
C LEU A 277 -2.21 9.33 0.65
N GLY A 278 -1.42 8.90 -0.33
CA GLY A 278 0.00 8.60 -0.13
C GLY A 278 0.79 9.84 0.31
N SER A 279 0.62 10.98 -0.38
CA SER A 279 1.29 12.24 -0.01
C SER A 279 0.86 12.74 1.37
N SER A 280 -0.41 12.62 1.72
CA SER A 280 -0.94 13.08 3.02
C SER A 280 -0.41 12.27 4.20
N PHE A 281 -0.20 10.95 4.05
CA PHE A 281 0.45 10.13 5.08
C PHE A 281 1.89 10.56 5.35
N ALA A 282 2.66 10.87 4.31
CA ALA A 282 4.03 11.37 4.48
C ALA A 282 4.04 12.71 5.26
N VAL A 283 3.11 13.60 4.93
CA VAL A 283 2.97 14.90 5.62
C VAL A 283 2.45 14.74 7.04
N LEU A 284 1.51 13.81 7.28
CA LEU A 284 0.99 13.47 8.61
C LEU A 284 2.14 13.16 9.57
N VAL A 285 3.04 12.25 9.19
CA VAL A 285 4.16 11.83 10.03
C VAL A 285 5.02 13.03 10.42
N VAL A 286 5.43 13.84 9.43
CA VAL A 286 6.30 15.00 9.67
C VAL A 286 5.61 16.07 10.52
N ALA A 287 4.33 16.35 10.24
CA ALA A 287 3.55 17.32 11.00
C ALA A 287 3.34 16.88 12.46
N GLU A 288 3.13 15.58 12.68
CA GLU A 288 2.99 15.01 14.02
C GLU A 288 4.32 15.00 14.80
N MET A 289 5.45 14.79 14.13
CA MET A 289 6.76 14.83 14.78
C MET A 289 7.10 16.24 15.31
N ILE A 290 6.66 17.28 14.61
CA ILE A 290 7.09 18.66 14.91
C ILE A 290 6.07 19.40 15.79
N GLY A 291 4.77 19.17 15.54
CA GLY A 291 3.77 20.14 16.01
C GLY A 291 2.76 19.65 17.02
N VAL A 292 2.43 18.36 17.11
CA VAL A 292 1.37 17.86 17.97
C VAL A 292 1.89 17.03 19.13
N LYS A 293 1.09 16.92 20.20
CA LYS A 293 1.45 16.20 21.43
C LYS A 293 0.91 14.77 21.48
N ALA A 294 0.32 14.29 20.41
CA ALA A 294 -0.20 12.93 20.29
C ALA A 294 -0.29 12.54 18.80
N GLY A 295 -0.01 11.31 18.49
CA GLY A 295 0.01 10.76 17.13
C GLY A 295 1.14 9.77 16.96
N LEU A 296 1.09 8.97 15.90
CA LEU A 296 2.15 7.98 15.59
C LEU A 296 3.48 8.68 15.25
N GLY A 297 3.45 9.83 14.56
CA GLY A 297 4.64 10.63 14.30
C GLY A 297 5.24 11.20 15.58
N TRP A 298 4.40 11.70 16.50
CA TRP A 298 4.86 12.12 17.83
C TRP A 298 5.44 10.94 18.61
N TYR A 299 4.81 9.77 18.57
CA TYR A 299 5.31 8.56 19.22
C TYR A 299 6.67 8.12 18.66
N LEU A 300 6.87 8.21 17.35
CA LEU A 300 8.15 7.95 16.69
C LEU A 300 9.24 8.90 17.18
N GLN A 301 8.96 10.19 17.27
CA GLN A 301 9.93 11.18 17.74
C GLN A 301 10.25 10.98 19.23
N TRP A 302 9.24 10.69 20.05
CA TRP A 302 9.43 10.34 21.44
C TRP A 302 10.33 9.10 21.59
N ALA A 303 10.04 8.03 20.87
CA ALA A 303 10.81 6.79 20.90
C ALA A 303 12.27 7.01 20.42
N GLN A 304 12.47 7.83 19.39
CA GLN A 304 13.80 8.22 18.92
C GLN A 304 14.59 8.97 19.99
N GLY A 305 13.96 9.90 20.70
CA GLY A 305 14.61 10.68 21.75
C GLY A 305 15.08 9.84 22.95
N TRP A 306 14.43 8.71 23.19
CA TRP A 306 14.77 7.75 24.24
C TRP A 306 15.57 6.55 23.74
N ALA A 307 16.02 6.54 22.48
CA ALA A 307 16.66 5.40 21.83
C ALA A 307 15.84 4.09 21.92
N ALA A 308 14.51 4.20 22.06
CA ALA A 308 13.57 3.10 22.15
C ALA A 308 13.19 2.59 20.74
N TYR A 309 14.16 2.00 20.05
CA TYR A 309 14.01 1.61 18.65
C TYR A 309 12.92 0.57 18.42
N ALA A 310 12.70 -0.36 19.35
CA ALA A 310 11.59 -1.31 19.27
C ALA A 310 10.23 -0.60 19.15
N ASN A 311 10.03 0.48 19.92
CA ASN A 311 8.83 1.32 19.86
C ASN A 311 8.72 2.03 18.50
N MET A 312 9.83 2.48 17.93
CA MET A 312 9.84 3.07 16.57
C MET A 312 9.38 2.06 15.51
N TYR A 313 9.95 0.85 15.52
CA TYR A 313 9.56 -0.20 14.58
C TYR A 313 8.10 -0.62 14.74
N ALA A 314 7.65 -0.76 15.99
CA ALA A 314 6.25 -1.06 16.29
C ALA A 314 5.31 0.02 15.72
N ALA A 315 5.63 1.30 15.92
CA ALA A 315 4.83 2.40 15.37
C ALA A 315 4.85 2.44 13.84
N LEU A 316 6.00 2.18 13.19
CA LEU A 316 6.11 2.11 11.74
C LEU A 316 5.27 0.98 11.13
N ILE A 317 5.24 -0.18 11.77
CA ILE A 317 4.39 -1.31 11.35
C ILE A 317 2.91 -0.92 11.43
N VAL A 318 2.48 -0.33 12.57
CA VAL A 318 1.09 0.13 12.75
C VAL A 318 0.73 1.19 11.71
N MET A 319 1.61 2.15 11.45
CA MET A 319 1.41 3.19 10.45
C MET A 319 1.26 2.60 9.03
N SER A 320 2.09 1.61 8.68
CA SER A 320 2.01 0.90 7.41
C SER A 320 0.69 0.15 7.26
N LEU A 321 0.21 -0.47 8.34
CA LEU A 321 -1.09 -1.15 8.36
C LEU A 321 -2.26 -0.16 8.20
N LEU A 322 -2.19 1.00 8.85
CA LEU A 322 -3.19 2.06 8.69
C LEU A 322 -3.24 2.60 7.27
N CYS A 323 -2.07 2.88 6.68
CA CYS A 323 -1.96 3.34 5.30
C CYS A 323 -2.53 2.30 4.32
N SER A 324 -2.12 1.04 4.46
CA SER A 324 -2.61 -0.08 3.64
C SER A 324 -4.13 -0.30 3.80
N GLY A 325 -4.63 -0.17 5.03
CA GLY A 325 -6.06 -0.24 5.32
C GLY A 325 -6.85 0.89 4.66
N ALA A 326 -6.35 2.12 4.74
CA ALA A 326 -6.96 3.30 4.11
C ALA A 326 -6.97 3.18 2.57
N ILE A 327 -5.87 2.73 1.97
CA ILE A 327 -5.78 2.44 0.53
C ILE A 327 -6.78 1.36 0.12
N THR A 328 -6.86 0.28 0.88
CA THR A 328 -7.80 -0.82 0.62
C THR A 328 -9.25 -0.35 0.69
N LEU A 329 -9.57 0.50 1.67
CA LEU A 329 -10.90 1.09 1.82
C LEU A 329 -11.24 2.00 0.63
N LEU A 330 -10.29 2.83 0.20
CA LEU A 330 -10.44 3.71 -0.96
C LEU A 330 -10.72 2.90 -2.23
N PHE A 331 -9.96 1.84 -2.50
CA PHE A 331 -10.18 0.99 -3.66
C PHE A 331 -11.51 0.23 -3.59
N ARG A 332 -11.92 -0.26 -2.43
CA ARG A 332 -13.25 -0.88 -2.26
C ARG A 332 -14.38 0.12 -2.55
N THR A 333 -14.20 1.37 -2.13
CA THR A 333 -15.17 2.45 -2.41
C THR A 333 -15.22 2.76 -3.91
N ARG A 334 -14.04 2.87 -4.55
CA ARG A 334 -13.93 3.02 -6.00
C ARG A 334 -14.68 1.92 -6.73
N ASP A 335 -14.43 0.66 -6.39
CA ASP A 335 -15.01 -0.50 -7.09
C ASP A 335 -16.53 -0.58 -6.93
N ARG A 336 -17.08 -0.05 -5.83
CA ARG A 336 -18.52 0.08 -5.63
C ARG A 336 -19.13 1.24 -6.43
N LEU A 337 -18.44 2.36 -6.52
CA LEU A 337 -18.92 3.54 -7.21
C LEU A 337 -18.72 3.47 -8.73
N LEU A 338 -17.71 2.73 -9.22
CA LEU A 338 -17.39 2.58 -10.65
C LEU A 338 -17.82 1.22 -11.20
N VAL A 339 -18.97 0.71 -10.78
CA VAL A 339 -19.48 -0.61 -11.23
C VAL A 339 -19.59 -0.69 -12.75
N TRP A 340 -19.90 0.44 -13.42
CA TRP A 340 -20.02 0.50 -14.89
C TRP A 340 -18.69 0.36 -15.64
N GLN A 341 -17.56 0.52 -14.98
CA GLN A 341 -16.22 0.33 -15.58
C GLN A 341 -15.68 -1.11 -15.46
N LYS A 342 -16.42 -2.04 -14.84
CA LYS A 342 -16.02 -3.43 -14.67
C LYS A 342 -15.98 -4.16 -16.01
N GLY A 343 -15.00 -3.93 -16.82
CA GLY A 343 -14.77 -4.56 -18.12
C GLY A 343 -13.58 -3.94 -18.87
N VAL A 344 -13.13 -2.77 -18.48
CA VAL A 344 -12.11 -2.02 -19.24
C VAL A 344 -10.71 -2.14 -18.64
N VAL A 345 -10.57 -2.33 -17.34
CA VAL A 345 -9.26 -2.43 -16.68
C VAL A 345 -9.29 -3.50 -15.59
N LYS A 346 -8.59 -4.62 -15.83
CA LYS A 346 -8.16 -5.56 -14.77
C LYS A 346 -6.75 -5.15 -14.36
N TRP A 347 -6.59 -4.68 -13.16
CA TRP A 347 -5.30 -4.49 -12.49
C TRP A 347 -4.97 -5.74 -11.70
#